data_45da9de5800c31960b8edbd4002f6eaa
#
_entry.id   45da9de5800c31960b8edbd4002f6eaa
#
_cell.length_a   1.000
_cell.length_b   1.000
_cell.length_c   1.000
_cell.angle_alpha   90.00
_cell.angle_beta   90.00
_cell.angle_gamma   90.00
#
_symmetry.space_group_name_H-M   'P 1'
#
loop_
_entity.id
_entity.type
_entity.pdbx_description
1 polymer ?
#
loop_
_entity_poly.entity_id
_entity_poly.type
_entity_poly.pdbx_seq_one_letter_code
_entity_poly.pdbx_strand_id
1 'polypeptide(L)'
;MKRHARGFTLIEIVIALMLLALMTSVLFGSLQLAGRSWDSGEAKVARVTEMRQTQHFLREQLAAAYPQRMPKVAEMPLLFSGERDELRYASALPARVVEGGVLYFRLALAKDAEHSRLVLDRVLTDPSATEPPSFDGADRTVLAEGVREVKVGYFGRDPGTADAVPPTWRDRWDDRQQLPLLIRVEVALLQGEAWPALVVEPRRSAEAGCRAWDAVRRRCMGVA
;
A
#
# COMPACT_ATOMS: atom_id res chain seq x y z
N MET A 1 -80.51 27.17 -15.23
CA MET A 1 -79.94 26.60 -14.03
C MET A 1 -78.76 27.47 -13.58
N LYS A 2 -78.91 28.24 -12.50
CA LYS A 2 -77.83 29.10 -11.95
C LYS A 2 -76.90 28.20 -11.09
N ARG A 3 -75.68 27.97 -11.52
CA ARG A 3 -74.66 27.32 -10.69
C ARG A 3 -74.23 28.29 -9.58
N HIS A 4 -74.53 27.95 -8.35
CA HIS A 4 -73.99 28.70 -7.23
C HIS A 4 -72.48 28.44 -7.11
N ALA A 5 -71.69 29.46 -7.36
CA ALA A 5 -70.27 29.41 -7.05
C ALA A 5 -70.11 29.41 -5.51
N ARG A 6 -69.63 28.28 -4.98
CA ARG A 6 -69.26 28.16 -3.56
C ARG A 6 -67.90 28.81 -3.40
N GLY A 7 -67.81 29.88 -2.59
CA GLY A 7 -66.56 30.48 -2.19
C GLY A 7 -65.83 29.64 -1.14
N PHE A 8 -64.52 29.65 -1.14
CA PHE A 8 -63.67 29.01 -0.12
C PHE A 8 -63.90 29.67 1.25
N THR A 9 -63.92 28.85 2.29
CA THR A 9 -63.99 29.33 3.68
C THR A 9 -62.56 29.65 4.16
N LEU A 10 -62.42 30.64 5.05
CA LEU A 10 -61.13 31.01 5.62
C LEU A 10 -60.45 29.84 6.33
N ILE A 11 -61.23 29.00 7.01
CA ILE A 11 -60.75 27.79 7.69
C ILE A 11 -60.17 26.75 6.74
N GLU A 12 -60.75 26.61 5.55
CA GLU A 12 -60.27 25.67 4.54
C GLU A 12 -58.91 26.07 3.98
N ILE A 13 -58.66 27.38 3.78
CA ILE A 13 -57.36 27.89 3.38
C ILE A 13 -56.32 27.73 4.49
N VAL A 14 -56.70 27.94 5.77
CA VAL A 14 -55.75 27.76 6.90
C VAL A 14 -55.35 26.29 7.02
N ILE A 15 -56.31 25.36 6.91
CA ILE A 15 -56.02 23.93 6.95
C ILE A 15 -55.14 23.50 5.76
N ALA A 16 -55.42 24.03 4.55
CA ALA A 16 -54.63 23.70 3.36
C ALA A 16 -53.16 24.20 3.51
N LEU A 17 -52.98 25.40 4.05
CA LEU A 17 -51.61 25.95 4.31
C LEU A 17 -50.87 25.16 5.41
N MET A 18 -51.57 24.74 6.48
CA MET A 18 -50.95 23.86 7.50
C MET A 18 -50.51 22.51 6.92
N LEU A 19 -51.36 21.89 6.13
CA LEU A 19 -51.02 20.64 5.47
C LEU A 19 -49.83 20.80 4.47
N LEU A 20 -49.85 21.91 3.71
CA LEU A 20 -48.76 22.23 2.79
C LEU A 20 -47.44 22.44 3.56
N ALA A 21 -47.47 23.21 4.68
CA ALA A 21 -46.31 23.44 5.52
C ALA A 21 -45.76 22.11 6.11
N LEU A 22 -46.66 21.22 6.56
CA LEU A 22 -46.26 19.92 7.08
C LEU A 22 -45.60 19.05 6.00
N MET A 23 -46.20 18.99 4.82
CA MET A 23 -45.68 18.22 3.68
C MET A 23 -44.29 18.74 3.24
N THR A 24 -44.13 20.06 3.13
CA THR A 24 -42.84 20.65 2.78
C THR A 24 -41.77 20.40 3.85
N SER A 25 -42.13 20.48 5.14
CA SER A 25 -41.22 20.15 6.24
C SER A 25 -40.72 18.71 6.18
N VAL A 26 -41.58 17.73 5.93
CA VAL A 26 -41.21 16.32 5.77
C VAL A 26 -40.33 16.12 4.53
N LEU A 27 -40.65 16.80 3.43
CA LEU A 27 -39.89 16.72 2.20
C LEU A 27 -38.45 17.26 2.38
N PHE A 28 -38.30 18.41 3.00
CA PHE A 28 -36.98 18.98 3.31
C PHE A 28 -36.18 18.09 4.27
N GLY A 29 -36.83 17.53 5.29
CA GLY A 29 -36.18 16.59 6.21
C GLY A 29 -35.63 15.34 5.51
N SER A 30 -36.42 14.78 4.59
CA SER A 30 -35.98 13.60 3.81
C SER A 30 -34.84 13.92 2.86
N LEU A 31 -34.85 15.08 2.21
CA LEU A 31 -33.75 15.54 1.35
C LEU A 31 -32.44 15.75 2.12
N GLN A 32 -32.51 16.33 3.32
CA GLN A 32 -31.32 16.49 4.16
C GLN A 32 -30.74 15.15 4.60
N LEU A 33 -31.57 14.18 4.95
CA LEU A 33 -31.13 12.84 5.33
C LEU A 33 -30.48 12.12 4.14
N ALA A 34 -31.08 12.23 2.96
CA ALA A 34 -30.52 11.67 1.72
C ALA A 34 -29.14 12.29 1.39
N GLY A 35 -29.00 13.62 1.51
CA GLY A 35 -27.72 14.32 1.31
C GLY A 35 -26.61 13.81 2.25
N ARG A 36 -26.89 13.71 3.55
CA ARG A 36 -25.91 13.18 4.53
C ARG A 36 -25.48 11.73 4.26
N SER A 37 -26.44 10.90 3.83
CA SER A 37 -26.15 9.52 3.42
C SER A 37 -25.25 9.47 2.19
N TRP A 38 -25.45 10.38 1.24
CA TRP A 38 -24.67 10.47 0.02
C TRP A 38 -23.21 10.87 0.33
N ASP A 39 -23.02 11.94 1.11
CA ASP A 39 -21.70 12.43 1.51
C ASP A 39 -20.89 11.36 2.26
N SER A 40 -21.54 10.61 3.16
CA SER A 40 -20.88 9.53 3.90
C SER A 40 -20.51 8.35 2.99
N GLY A 41 -21.35 8.06 2.00
CA GLY A 41 -21.08 7.04 0.97
C GLY A 41 -19.89 7.41 0.09
N GLU A 42 -19.83 8.65 -0.39
CA GLU A 42 -18.74 9.17 -1.22
C GLU A 42 -17.39 9.13 -0.48
N ALA A 43 -17.37 9.57 0.78
CA ALA A 43 -16.15 9.49 1.61
C ALA A 43 -15.68 8.06 1.83
N LYS A 44 -16.59 7.09 1.94
CA LYS A 44 -16.23 5.67 2.05
C LYS A 44 -15.67 5.13 0.73
N VAL A 45 -16.27 5.48 -0.39
CA VAL A 45 -15.80 5.08 -1.73
C VAL A 45 -14.42 5.65 -2.00
N ALA A 46 -14.16 6.92 -1.68
CA ALA A 46 -12.85 7.55 -1.84
C ALA A 46 -11.77 6.79 -1.07
N ARG A 47 -12.00 6.49 0.22
CA ARG A 47 -11.05 5.72 1.05
C ARG A 47 -10.77 4.32 0.53
N VAL A 48 -11.81 3.60 0.07
CA VAL A 48 -11.65 2.27 -0.52
C VAL A 48 -10.89 2.33 -1.84
N THR A 49 -11.10 3.36 -2.63
CA THR A 49 -10.39 3.56 -3.90
C THR A 49 -8.91 3.83 -3.64
N GLU A 50 -8.58 4.74 -2.73
CA GLU A 50 -7.20 5.03 -2.32
C GLU A 50 -6.49 3.77 -1.81
N MET A 51 -7.12 3.02 -0.91
CA MET A 51 -6.61 1.74 -0.42
C MET A 51 -6.30 0.77 -1.57
N ARG A 52 -7.24 0.58 -2.51
CA ARG A 52 -7.07 -0.34 -3.63
C ARG A 52 -5.95 0.08 -4.56
N GLN A 53 -5.85 1.37 -4.87
CA GLN A 53 -4.77 1.93 -5.70
C GLN A 53 -3.41 1.72 -5.05
N THR A 54 -3.29 2.02 -3.75
CA THR A 54 -2.05 1.82 -2.99
C THR A 54 -1.67 0.33 -2.92
N GLN A 55 -2.62 -0.56 -2.62
CA GLN A 55 -2.36 -1.99 -2.59
C GLN A 55 -1.98 -2.55 -3.97
N HIS A 56 -2.62 -2.09 -5.03
CA HIS A 56 -2.28 -2.49 -6.39
C HIS A 56 -0.84 -2.05 -6.76
N PHE A 57 -0.53 -0.79 -6.49
CA PHE A 57 0.82 -0.25 -6.70
C PHE A 57 1.88 -1.01 -5.90
N LEU A 58 1.66 -1.23 -4.59
CA LEU A 58 2.58 -2.00 -3.76
C LEU A 58 2.74 -3.45 -4.26
N ARG A 59 1.65 -4.08 -4.71
CA ARG A 59 1.70 -5.43 -5.28
C ARG A 59 2.61 -5.49 -6.50
N GLU A 60 2.46 -4.56 -7.42
CA GLU A 60 3.28 -4.51 -8.63
C GLU A 60 4.75 -4.22 -8.30
N GLN A 61 5.01 -3.27 -7.39
CA GLN A 61 6.36 -2.91 -6.98
C GLN A 61 7.07 -4.06 -6.26
N LEU A 62 6.41 -4.71 -5.31
CA LEU A 62 6.99 -5.83 -4.57
C LEU A 62 7.13 -7.09 -5.43
N ALA A 63 6.18 -7.35 -6.33
CA ALA A 63 6.31 -8.44 -7.31
C ALA A 63 7.48 -8.22 -8.28
N ALA A 64 7.80 -6.95 -8.58
CA ALA A 64 8.93 -6.58 -9.44
C ALA A 64 10.26 -6.44 -8.67
N ALA A 65 10.30 -6.81 -7.37
CA ALA A 65 11.54 -6.79 -6.60
C ALA A 65 12.64 -7.55 -7.34
N TYR A 66 13.76 -6.87 -7.52
CA TYR A 66 14.89 -7.35 -8.31
C TYR A 66 16.04 -7.76 -7.39
N PRO A 67 16.67 -8.93 -7.59
CA PRO A 67 17.77 -9.41 -6.76
C PRO A 67 19.08 -8.67 -7.11
N GLN A 68 19.10 -7.36 -6.93
CA GLN A 68 20.27 -6.53 -7.13
C GLN A 68 21.35 -6.90 -6.12
N ARG A 69 22.51 -7.32 -6.60
CA ARG A 69 23.69 -7.61 -5.78
C ARG A 69 24.63 -6.42 -5.74
N MET A 70 25.40 -6.35 -4.65
CA MET A 70 26.49 -5.38 -4.46
C MET A 70 27.83 -6.02 -4.86
N PRO A 71 28.32 -5.82 -6.09
CA PRO A 71 29.46 -6.57 -6.61
C PRO A 71 30.80 -6.20 -5.96
N LYS A 72 30.89 -5.05 -5.31
CA LYS A 72 32.09 -4.56 -4.64
C LYS A 72 32.18 -4.95 -3.16
N VAL A 73 31.13 -5.61 -2.64
CA VAL A 73 31.09 -6.10 -1.25
C VAL A 73 31.39 -7.58 -1.22
N ALA A 74 32.12 -8.04 -0.19
CA ALA A 74 32.38 -9.46 0.02
C ALA A 74 31.04 -10.23 0.07
N GLU A 75 31.01 -11.45 -0.47
CA GLU A 75 29.81 -12.29 -0.58
C GLU A 75 28.69 -11.73 -1.49
N MET A 76 28.90 -10.55 -2.10
CA MET A 76 27.94 -9.91 -3.01
C MET A 76 26.49 -9.95 -2.49
N PRO A 77 26.21 -9.33 -1.34
CA PRO A 77 24.90 -9.36 -0.72
C PRO A 77 23.84 -8.72 -1.61
N LEU A 78 22.60 -9.14 -1.46
CA LEU A 78 21.45 -8.52 -2.11
C LEU A 78 21.13 -7.17 -1.45
N LEU A 79 20.68 -6.22 -2.24
CA LEU A 79 20.05 -4.98 -1.79
C LEU A 79 18.59 -5.27 -1.38
N PHE A 80 18.45 -6.06 -0.31
CA PHE A 80 17.19 -6.38 0.31
C PHE A 80 17.40 -6.52 1.81
N SER A 81 16.57 -5.84 2.59
CA SER A 81 16.51 -6.02 4.03
C SER A 81 15.09 -5.75 4.53
N GLY A 82 14.63 -6.55 5.46
CA GLY A 82 13.30 -6.45 6.01
C GLY A 82 13.31 -6.42 7.53
N GLU A 83 12.71 -5.40 8.09
CA GLU A 83 12.33 -5.28 9.49
C GLU A 83 10.80 -5.37 9.61
N ARG A 84 10.30 -5.42 10.84
CA ARG A 84 8.85 -5.53 11.09
C ARG A 84 8.05 -4.33 10.57
N ASP A 85 8.63 -3.14 10.60
CA ASP A 85 7.99 -1.86 10.26
C ASP A 85 8.65 -1.13 9.08
N GLU A 86 9.71 -1.73 8.54
CA GLU A 86 10.44 -1.18 7.39
C GLU A 86 10.85 -2.29 6.43
N LEU A 87 10.68 -2.02 5.14
CA LEU A 87 11.13 -2.91 4.06
C LEU A 87 11.98 -2.12 3.08
N ARG A 88 13.19 -2.60 2.81
CA ARG A 88 14.09 -2.07 1.78
C ARG A 88 14.29 -3.11 0.69
N TYR A 89 14.14 -2.70 -0.56
CA TYR A 89 14.29 -3.60 -1.70
C TYR A 89 14.71 -2.86 -2.96
N ALA A 90 15.39 -3.53 -3.85
CA ALA A 90 15.69 -3.02 -5.18
C ALA A 90 14.59 -3.43 -6.17
N SER A 91 14.22 -2.53 -7.07
CA SER A 91 13.30 -2.80 -8.17
C SER A 91 13.64 -1.96 -9.39
N ALA A 92 13.39 -2.51 -10.57
CA ALA A 92 13.49 -1.75 -11.81
C ALA A 92 12.16 -1.05 -12.08
N LEU A 93 12.17 0.27 -12.25
CA LEU A 93 11.01 0.98 -12.80
C LEU A 93 10.97 0.82 -14.31
N PRO A 94 9.76 0.78 -14.90
CA PRO A 94 9.62 0.82 -16.36
C PRO A 94 10.34 2.06 -16.92
N ALA A 95 11.08 1.89 -18.00
CA ALA A 95 11.91 2.94 -18.64
C ALA A 95 11.16 4.21 -19.03
N ARG A 96 9.83 4.22 -18.95
CA ARG A 96 8.99 5.39 -19.19
C ARG A 96 8.95 6.40 -18.03
N VAL A 97 9.43 6.01 -16.85
CA VAL A 97 9.30 6.82 -15.62
C VAL A 97 10.61 7.45 -15.21
N VAL A 98 11.75 6.80 -15.49
CA VAL A 98 13.10 7.30 -15.19
C VAL A 98 14.07 6.81 -16.27
N GLU A 99 15.09 7.57 -16.61
CA GLU A 99 16.22 7.11 -17.44
C GLU A 99 16.84 5.86 -16.81
N GLY A 100 16.55 4.71 -17.34
CA GLY A 100 16.89 3.34 -17.02
C GLY A 100 17.83 3.11 -15.83
N GLY A 101 17.41 2.27 -14.90
CA GLY A 101 18.25 1.89 -13.75
C GLY A 101 17.45 1.06 -12.73
N VAL A 102 18.19 0.46 -11.80
CA VAL A 102 17.62 -0.15 -10.62
C VAL A 102 17.53 0.88 -9.52
N LEU A 103 16.37 1.04 -8.93
CA LEU A 103 16.14 1.93 -7.81
C LEU A 103 16.09 1.11 -6.51
N TYR A 104 16.56 1.70 -5.45
CA TYR A 104 16.45 1.18 -4.09
C TYR A 104 15.32 1.89 -3.39
N PHE A 105 14.38 1.13 -2.88
CA PHE A 105 13.17 1.62 -2.23
C PHE A 105 13.19 1.33 -0.75
N ARG A 106 12.58 2.24 0.01
CA ARG A 106 12.27 2.04 1.43
C ARG A 106 10.78 2.30 1.65
N LEU A 107 10.04 1.26 2.04
CA LEU A 107 8.67 1.36 2.54
C LEU A 107 8.73 1.46 4.05
N ALA A 108 8.22 2.54 4.62
CA ALA A 108 8.28 2.79 6.05
C ALA A 108 7.12 3.68 6.53
N LEU A 109 6.92 3.70 7.85
CA LEU A 109 6.00 4.63 8.49
C LEU A 109 6.77 5.90 8.90
N ALA A 110 6.47 7.02 8.22
CA ALA A 110 6.97 8.33 8.61
C ALA A 110 5.99 8.96 9.60
N LYS A 111 6.53 9.35 10.78
CA LYS A 111 5.78 10.04 11.83
C LYS A 111 6.39 11.42 12.05
N ASP A 112 5.56 12.43 12.02
CA ASP A 112 5.87 13.77 12.54
C ASP A 112 4.87 14.13 13.66
N ALA A 113 4.96 15.34 14.21
CA ALA A 113 4.15 15.74 15.39
C ALA A 113 2.63 15.66 15.14
N GLU A 114 2.18 15.81 13.90
CA GLU A 114 0.77 15.91 13.55
C GLU A 114 0.30 14.79 12.61
N HIS A 115 1.22 14.18 11.86
CA HIS A 115 0.88 13.26 10.79
C HIS A 115 1.65 11.94 10.91
N SER A 116 0.97 10.86 10.57
CA SER A 116 1.56 9.53 10.43
C SER A 116 1.19 8.98 9.06
N ARG A 117 2.20 8.74 8.22
CA ARG A 117 2.04 8.44 6.79
C ARG A 117 2.82 7.21 6.40
N LEU A 118 2.22 6.35 5.59
CA LEU A 118 2.94 5.31 4.87
C LEU A 118 3.67 5.98 3.70
N VAL A 119 4.99 5.85 3.68
CA VAL A 119 5.83 6.48 2.67
C VAL A 119 6.65 5.45 1.92
N LEU A 120 6.94 5.74 0.66
CA LEU A 120 7.88 5.04 -0.17
C LEU A 120 8.97 6.03 -0.60
N ASP A 121 10.16 5.86 -0.04
CA ASP A 121 11.34 6.61 -0.43
C ASP A 121 12.08 5.84 -1.53
N ARG A 122 12.69 6.55 -2.47
CA ARG A 122 13.46 5.96 -3.56
C ARG A 122 14.77 6.70 -3.80
N VAL A 123 15.80 5.94 -4.09
CA VAL A 123 17.13 6.44 -4.48
C VAL A 123 17.68 5.61 -5.63
N LEU A 124 18.55 6.19 -6.43
CA LEU A 124 19.24 5.46 -7.50
C LEU A 124 20.31 4.55 -6.89
N THR A 125 20.46 3.33 -7.40
CA THR A 125 21.55 2.44 -7.00
C THR A 125 22.82 2.77 -7.76
N ASP A 126 23.97 2.76 -7.05
CA ASP A 126 25.29 2.82 -7.65
C ASP A 126 25.91 1.41 -7.65
N PRO A 127 26.16 0.80 -8.82
CA PRO A 127 26.80 -0.52 -8.91
C PRO A 127 28.23 -0.57 -8.37
N SER A 128 28.86 0.60 -8.21
CA SER A 128 30.23 0.70 -7.67
C SER A 128 30.28 0.90 -6.16
N ALA A 129 29.13 1.12 -5.52
CA ALA A 129 29.04 1.36 -4.09
C ALA A 129 29.48 0.15 -3.26
N THR A 130 30.11 0.42 -2.13
CA THR A 130 30.51 -0.59 -1.12
C THR A 130 29.54 -0.69 0.05
N GLU A 131 28.58 0.24 0.10
CA GLU A 131 27.52 0.29 1.12
C GLU A 131 26.16 0.48 0.45
N PRO A 132 25.06 0.04 1.08
CA PRO A 132 23.72 0.33 0.58
C PRO A 132 23.48 1.84 0.47
N PRO A 133 22.73 2.31 -0.55
CA PRO A 133 22.43 3.74 -0.68
C PRO A 133 21.73 4.30 0.56
N SER A 134 22.12 5.51 1.00
CA SER A 134 21.40 6.27 2.01
C SER A 134 20.09 6.81 1.44
N PHE A 135 19.09 6.95 2.30
CA PHE A 135 17.81 7.60 1.97
C PHE A 135 17.78 9.09 2.36
N ASP A 136 18.93 9.68 2.70
CA ASP A 136 19.03 11.12 2.96
C ASP A 136 18.78 11.90 1.67
N GLY A 137 17.78 12.78 1.68
CA GLY A 137 17.37 13.50 0.48
C GLY A 137 16.66 12.66 -0.59
N ALA A 138 16.22 11.44 -0.25
CA ALA A 138 15.48 10.56 -1.15
C ALA A 138 14.21 11.22 -1.68
N ASP A 139 13.82 10.84 -2.89
CA ASP A 139 12.52 11.19 -3.44
C ASP A 139 11.43 10.39 -2.71
N ARG A 140 10.54 11.12 -2.01
CA ARG A 140 9.50 10.55 -1.15
C ARG A 140 8.13 10.63 -1.80
N THR A 141 7.43 9.50 -1.81
CA THR A 141 6.02 9.40 -2.20
C THR A 141 5.19 9.01 -1.00
N VAL A 142 4.14 9.78 -0.68
CA VAL A 142 3.15 9.41 0.33
C VAL A 142 2.16 8.45 -0.31
N LEU A 143 2.02 7.27 0.28
CA LEU A 143 1.12 6.21 -0.19
C LEU A 143 -0.23 6.22 0.53
N ALA A 144 -0.25 6.57 1.81
CA ALA A 144 -1.45 6.72 2.61
C ALA A 144 -1.21 7.64 3.81
N GLU A 145 -2.25 8.36 4.22
CA GLU A 145 -2.25 9.21 5.40
C GLU A 145 -3.02 8.55 6.55
N GLY A 146 -2.80 9.04 7.79
CA GLY A 146 -3.51 8.55 8.96
C GLY A 146 -3.21 7.08 9.29
N VAL A 147 -2.00 6.62 9.02
CA VAL A 147 -1.57 5.25 9.28
C VAL A 147 -1.05 5.13 10.71
N ARG A 148 -1.67 4.27 11.51
CA ARG A 148 -1.24 3.99 12.89
C ARG A 148 -0.02 3.09 12.96
N GLU A 149 -0.04 2.03 12.15
CA GLU A 149 0.97 0.97 12.19
C GLU A 149 1.09 0.32 10.82
N VAL A 150 2.33 -0.04 10.48
CA VAL A 150 2.64 -0.90 9.34
C VAL A 150 3.38 -2.10 9.89
N LYS A 151 2.99 -3.30 9.45
CA LYS A 151 3.70 -4.54 9.75
C LYS A 151 4.08 -5.22 8.46
N VAL A 152 5.34 -5.60 8.37
CA VAL A 152 5.86 -6.38 7.24
C VAL A 152 6.27 -7.76 7.77
N GLY A 153 5.82 -8.80 7.10
CA GLY A 153 6.18 -10.17 7.39
C GLY A 153 6.82 -10.84 6.17
N TYR A 154 7.72 -11.75 6.43
CA TYR A 154 8.52 -12.43 5.41
C TYR A 154 8.35 -13.93 5.55
N PHE A 155 7.97 -14.60 4.48
CA PHE A 155 7.83 -16.05 4.45
C PHE A 155 9.05 -16.67 3.77
N GLY A 156 9.72 -17.57 4.45
CA GLY A 156 10.91 -18.24 3.91
C GLY A 156 11.60 -19.12 4.95
N ARG A 157 12.76 -19.64 4.59
CA ARG A 157 13.61 -20.45 5.47
C ARG A 157 14.65 -19.57 6.15
N ASP A 158 15.13 -19.98 7.32
CA ASP A 158 16.26 -19.33 7.96
C ASP A 158 17.56 -19.58 7.19
N PRO A 159 18.46 -18.57 7.11
CA PRO A 159 19.78 -18.75 6.57
C PRO A 159 20.50 -19.90 7.27
N GLY A 160 21.10 -20.83 6.48
CA GLY A 160 21.86 -21.96 7.04
C GLY A 160 21.01 -23.14 7.53
N THR A 161 19.68 -23.09 7.46
CA THR A 161 18.86 -24.27 7.76
C THR A 161 18.85 -25.27 6.60
N ALA A 162 18.77 -26.58 6.93
CA ALA A 162 18.67 -27.63 5.93
C ALA A 162 17.38 -27.47 5.09
N ASP A 163 17.42 -27.91 3.84
CA ASP A 163 16.28 -27.83 2.91
C ASP A 163 15.04 -28.62 3.39
N ALA A 164 15.22 -29.56 4.33
CA ALA A 164 14.15 -30.32 4.96
C ALA A 164 13.26 -29.49 5.92
N VAL A 165 13.72 -28.30 6.38
CA VAL A 165 12.93 -27.47 7.28
C VAL A 165 11.91 -26.65 6.47
N PRO A 166 10.61 -26.75 6.77
CA PRO A 166 9.59 -26.00 6.05
C PRO A 166 9.77 -24.49 6.28
N PRO A 167 9.44 -23.64 5.28
CA PRO A 167 9.47 -22.20 5.42
C PRO A 167 8.41 -21.72 6.42
N THR A 168 8.69 -20.63 7.14
CA THR A 168 7.80 -20.01 8.13
C THR A 168 7.72 -18.52 7.95
N TRP A 169 6.70 -17.89 8.56
CA TRP A 169 6.58 -16.43 8.64
C TRP A 169 7.49 -15.86 9.72
N ARG A 170 8.16 -14.75 9.39
CA ARG A 170 9.07 -14.01 10.27
C ARG A 170 8.84 -12.51 10.17
N ASP A 171 9.16 -11.79 11.23
CA ASP A 171 9.04 -10.33 11.31
C ASP A 171 10.32 -9.62 10.82
N ARG A 172 11.37 -10.39 10.49
CA ARG A 172 12.65 -9.86 10.01
C ARG A 172 13.20 -10.73 8.89
N TRP A 173 13.85 -10.10 7.92
CA TRP A 173 14.56 -10.76 6.84
C TRP A 173 15.94 -10.14 6.65
N ASP A 174 16.95 -10.82 7.12
CA ASP A 174 18.36 -10.44 7.08
C ASP A 174 19.22 -11.41 6.23
N ASP A 175 18.58 -12.34 5.52
CA ASP A 175 19.27 -13.18 4.53
C ASP A 175 19.75 -12.31 3.37
N ARG A 176 21.04 -12.12 3.28
CA ARG A 176 21.68 -11.30 2.26
C ARG A 176 21.83 -12.02 0.91
N GLN A 177 21.49 -13.29 0.83
CA GLN A 177 21.69 -14.10 -0.37
C GLN A 177 20.41 -14.45 -1.12
N GLN A 178 19.27 -14.43 -0.44
CA GLN A 178 17.97 -14.83 -1.01
C GLN A 178 16.89 -13.83 -0.69
N LEU A 179 15.95 -13.65 -1.61
CA LEU A 179 14.70 -12.96 -1.35
C LEU A 179 13.72 -13.88 -0.60
N PRO A 180 12.81 -13.35 0.20
CA PRO A 180 11.75 -14.15 0.80
C PRO A 180 10.83 -14.74 -0.28
N LEU A 181 10.18 -15.86 0.04
CA LEU A 181 9.20 -16.48 -0.84
C LEU A 181 7.94 -15.63 -0.99
N LEU A 182 7.47 -15.07 0.13
CA LEU A 182 6.34 -14.14 0.17
C LEU A 182 6.66 -12.98 1.10
N ILE A 183 6.10 -11.82 0.75
CA ILE A 183 6.13 -10.61 1.58
C ILE A 183 4.67 -10.28 1.94
N ARG A 184 4.40 -10.07 3.21
CA ARG A 184 3.09 -9.64 3.71
C ARG A 184 3.20 -8.22 4.24
N VAL A 185 2.31 -7.35 3.80
CA VAL A 185 2.20 -5.97 4.28
C VAL A 185 0.82 -5.78 4.89
N GLU A 186 0.78 -5.38 6.15
CA GLU A 186 -0.44 -5.07 6.90
C GLU A 186 -0.41 -3.60 7.30
N VAL A 187 -1.49 -2.88 7.03
CA VAL A 187 -1.62 -1.45 7.31
C VAL A 187 -2.82 -1.24 8.22
N ALA A 188 -2.60 -0.68 9.40
CA ALA A 188 -3.64 -0.28 10.32
C ALA A 188 -3.78 1.25 10.32
N LEU A 189 -4.99 1.76 10.17
CA LEU A 189 -5.27 3.18 10.17
C LEU A 189 -5.52 3.72 11.58
N LEU A 190 -5.32 5.01 11.78
CA LEU A 190 -5.69 5.73 13.00
C LEU A 190 -7.22 5.76 13.17
N GLN A 191 -7.95 5.89 12.06
CA GLN A 191 -9.41 5.88 12.02
C GLN A 191 -9.89 4.94 10.93
N GLY A 192 -10.94 4.17 11.20
CA GLY A 192 -11.52 3.21 10.27
C GLY A 192 -10.96 1.79 10.43
N GLU A 193 -11.30 0.94 9.47
CA GLU A 193 -10.88 -0.46 9.44
C GLU A 193 -9.45 -0.61 8.93
N ALA A 194 -8.73 -1.60 9.46
CA ALA A 194 -7.43 -1.99 8.92
C ALA A 194 -7.58 -2.47 7.46
N TRP A 195 -6.56 -2.24 6.66
CA TRP A 195 -6.56 -2.75 5.29
C TRP A 195 -6.45 -4.28 5.29
N PRO A 196 -7.06 -4.95 4.31
CA PRO A 196 -6.79 -6.37 4.08
C PRO A 196 -5.28 -6.60 3.91
N ALA A 197 -4.77 -7.68 4.49
CA ALA A 197 -3.36 -8.01 4.37
C ALA A 197 -2.98 -8.22 2.90
N LEU A 198 -1.95 -7.51 2.44
CA LEU A 198 -1.39 -7.65 1.11
C LEU A 198 -0.29 -8.72 1.17
N VAL A 199 -0.49 -9.85 0.48
CA VAL A 199 0.54 -10.88 0.33
C VAL A 199 1.02 -10.90 -1.12
N VAL A 200 2.34 -10.84 -1.31
CA VAL A 200 2.98 -10.75 -2.62
C VAL A 200 4.11 -11.75 -2.73
N GLU A 201 4.20 -12.43 -3.85
CA GLU A 201 5.35 -13.25 -4.23
C GLU A 201 6.29 -12.39 -5.10
N PRO A 202 7.53 -12.08 -4.65
CA PRO A 202 8.54 -11.48 -5.51
C PRO A 202 8.82 -12.37 -6.72
N ARG A 203 9.02 -11.78 -7.88
CA ARG A 203 9.38 -12.54 -9.08
C ARG A 203 10.74 -13.21 -8.86
N ARG A 204 10.72 -14.50 -8.77
CA ARG A 204 11.95 -15.28 -8.60
C ARG A 204 12.62 -15.47 -9.96
N SER A 205 13.75 -14.80 -10.14
CA SER A 205 14.75 -15.25 -11.13
C SER A 205 15.54 -16.42 -10.54
N ALA A 206 16.18 -17.22 -11.38
CA ALA A 206 17.10 -18.26 -10.92
C ALA A 206 18.17 -17.70 -9.96
N GLU A 207 18.54 -16.44 -10.13
CA GLU A 207 19.48 -15.70 -9.29
C GLU A 207 18.89 -15.38 -7.90
N ALA A 208 17.62 -15.02 -7.82
CA ALA A 208 16.96 -14.65 -6.56
C ALA A 208 16.79 -15.82 -5.59
N GLY A 209 16.75 -17.05 -6.11
CA GLY A 209 16.66 -18.27 -5.31
C GLY A 209 18.01 -18.95 -5.05
N CYS A 210 19.11 -18.36 -5.48
CA CYS A 210 20.42 -18.98 -5.43
C CYS A 210 21.28 -18.44 -4.29
N ARG A 211 21.77 -19.32 -3.41
CA ARG A 211 22.69 -18.96 -2.32
C ARG A 211 24.11 -18.61 -2.78
N ALA A 212 24.56 -19.19 -3.87
CA ALA A 212 25.88 -18.95 -4.43
C ALA A 212 25.76 -18.78 -5.95
N TRP A 213 25.53 -17.55 -6.39
CA TRP A 213 25.39 -17.22 -7.80
C TRP A 213 26.76 -16.93 -8.43
N ASP A 214 27.12 -17.69 -9.48
CA ASP A 214 28.27 -17.39 -10.33
C ASP A 214 27.85 -16.37 -11.41
N ALA A 215 28.20 -15.10 -11.20
CA ALA A 215 27.85 -14.03 -12.12
C ALA A 215 28.52 -14.16 -13.51
N VAL A 216 29.67 -14.83 -13.58
CA VAL A 216 30.42 -15.04 -14.85
C VAL A 216 29.75 -16.14 -15.67
N ARG A 217 29.43 -17.24 -15.01
CA ARG A 217 28.80 -18.40 -15.67
C ARG A 217 27.27 -18.32 -15.69
N ARG A 218 26.68 -17.31 -15.05
CA ARG A 218 25.24 -17.06 -14.93
C ARG A 218 24.46 -18.31 -14.45
N ARG A 219 25.02 -19.02 -13.47
CA ARG A 219 24.41 -20.23 -12.90
C ARG A 219 24.55 -20.27 -11.38
N CYS A 220 23.63 -20.97 -10.74
CA CYS A 220 23.71 -21.24 -9.32
C CYS A 220 24.83 -22.26 -9.05
N MET A 221 25.71 -21.93 -8.13
CA MET A 221 26.74 -22.82 -7.62
C MET A 221 26.25 -23.44 -6.33
N GLY A 222 26.06 -24.78 -6.32
CA GLY A 222 25.69 -25.49 -5.10
C GLY A 222 24.18 -25.74 -4.95
N VAL A 223 23.59 -26.43 -5.93
CA VAL A 223 22.48 -27.33 -5.70
C VAL A 223 23.12 -28.72 -5.56
N ALA A 224 23.31 -29.17 -4.34
CA ALA A 224 23.53 -30.56 -4.05
C ALA A 224 22.20 -31.24 -3.84
#